data_60e41fad712c61b55bdbecaceb55b31f
#
_entry.id   60e41fad712c61b55bdbecaceb55b31f
#
_cell.length_a   1.000
_cell.length_b   1.000
_cell.length_c   1.000
_cell.angle_alpha   90.00
_cell.angle_beta   90.00
_cell.angle_gamma   90.00
#
_symmetry.space_group_name_H-M   'P 1'
#
loop_
_entity.id
_entity.type
_entity.pdbx_description
1 polymer ?
#
loop_
_entity_poly.entity_id
_entity_poly.type
_entity_poly.pdbx_seq_one_letter_code
_entity_poly.pdbx_strand_id
1 'polypeptide(L)'
;VRTGTQDLAAVESALTADDRVAEHATVLRRSYRMRAQSGDWESVLIDIGDHGAFPMKYMSGRAPTGQDEVALSYNQARATSAEVGSTVTVSTSQGDRDLTVTGVYQDITNNGSTAKAVFDDGAPALWQIIYADMRDDSQETAVADDLQRDLPGVQATAMSDYTSRFFGATTAQVRIIAAMACAVALGLAFLITVLFAVLVLSRERHRVGVLQALGCTRRAVAGQYLTRFGVLALAGTALGLLLASTLGETAIGAVLGSRGAPN
;
A
#
# COMPACT_ATOMS: atom_id res chain seq x y z
N VAL A 1 -9.21 -6.52 17.02
CA VAL A 1 -10.39 -7.39 17.32
C VAL A 1 -11.65 -6.68 16.83
N ARG A 2 -12.54 -7.35 16.13
CA ARG A 2 -13.85 -6.82 15.71
C ARG A 2 -14.93 -7.60 16.43
N THR A 3 -15.84 -6.90 17.09
CA THR A 3 -16.99 -7.51 17.76
C THR A 3 -18.27 -7.09 17.01
N GLY A 4 -19.11 -8.05 16.71
CA GLY A 4 -20.45 -7.78 16.14
C GLY A 4 -21.43 -7.43 17.26
N THR A 5 -22.28 -8.40 17.62
CA THR A 5 -23.32 -8.26 18.67
C THR A 5 -22.84 -8.73 20.07
N GLN A 6 -21.57 -9.03 20.23
CA GLN A 6 -20.99 -9.49 21.50
C GLN A 6 -20.87 -8.36 22.51
N ASP A 7 -20.92 -8.73 23.79
CA ASP A 7 -20.73 -7.79 24.88
C ASP A 7 -19.28 -7.26 24.88
N LEU A 8 -19.11 -5.99 24.53
CA LEU A 8 -17.83 -5.30 24.52
C LEU A 8 -17.08 -5.44 25.84
N ALA A 9 -17.81 -5.35 26.96
CA ALA A 9 -17.23 -5.43 28.29
C ALA A 9 -16.58 -6.81 28.56
N ALA A 10 -17.12 -7.87 27.99
CA ALA A 10 -16.53 -9.21 28.12
C ALA A 10 -15.19 -9.31 27.39
N VAL A 11 -15.09 -8.71 26.20
CA VAL A 11 -13.84 -8.70 25.42
C VAL A 11 -12.79 -7.83 26.08
N GLU A 12 -13.15 -6.64 26.54
CA GLU A 12 -12.26 -5.73 27.26
C GLU A 12 -11.77 -6.37 28.58
N SER A 13 -12.65 -7.06 29.30
CA SER A 13 -12.27 -7.78 30.51
C SER A 13 -11.28 -8.93 30.21
N ALA A 14 -11.49 -9.67 29.15
CA ALA A 14 -10.58 -10.74 28.73
C ALA A 14 -9.20 -10.18 28.35
N LEU A 15 -9.14 -9.07 27.60
CA LEU A 15 -7.89 -8.41 27.22
C LEU A 15 -7.17 -7.81 28.44
N THR A 16 -7.92 -7.23 29.39
CA THR A 16 -7.34 -6.69 30.64
C THR A 16 -6.77 -7.79 31.53
N ALA A 17 -7.38 -8.97 31.51
CA ALA A 17 -6.94 -10.12 32.32
C ALA A 17 -5.77 -10.89 31.69
N ASP A 18 -5.45 -10.65 30.44
CA ASP A 18 -4.37 -11.35 29.74
C ASP A 18 -3.04 -10.61 29.94
N ASP A 19 -2.13 -11.21 30.69
CA ASP A 19 -0.81 -10.63 31.00
C ASP A 19 0.07 -10.41 29.76
N ARG A 20 -0.26 -11.01 28.61
CA ARG A 20 0.43 -10.83 27.33
C ARG A 20 0.08 -9.50 26.66
N VAL A 21 -1.05 -8.90 27.03
CA VAL A 21 -1.50 -7.60 26.52
C VAL A 21 -0.85 -6.47 27.31
N ALA A 22 -0.22 -5.54 26.61
CA ALA A 22 0.39 -4.36 27.21
C ALA A 22 -0.61 -3.22 27.37
N GLU A 23 -1.36 -2.94 26.31
CA GLU A 23 -2.35 -1.86 26.24
C GLU A 23 -3.45 -2.24 25.25
N HIS A 24 -4.67 -1.73 25.47
CA HIS A 24 -5.75 -1.84 24.49
C HIS A 24 -6.59 -0.57 24.46
N ALA A 25 -7.18 -0.29 23.30
CA ALA A 25 -8.10 0.83 23.12
C ALA A 25 -9.25 0.42 22.18
N THR A 26 -10.43 0.90 22.52
CA THR A 26 -11.65 0.62 21.77
C THR A 26 -12.04 1.83 20.92
N VAL A 27 -12.36 1.58 19.66
CA VAL A 27 -12.97 2.56 18.76
C VAL A 27 -14.27 2.00 18.20
N LEU A 28 -15.25 2.89 18.02
CA LEU A 28 -16.54 2.59 17.44
C LEU A 28 -16.53 3.04 15.98
N ARG A 29 -16.68 2.12 15.05
CA ARG A 29 -16.77 2.46 13.63
C ARG A 29 -18.22 2.67 13.23
N ARG A 30 -18.52 3.87 12.71
CA ARG A 30 -19.85 4.29 12.28
C ARG A 30 -19.80 4.84 10.87
N SER A 31 -20.94 4.76 10.17
CA SER A 31 -21.10 5.36 8.83
C SER A 31 -21.81 6.70 8.95
N TYR A 32 -21.20 7.70 8.35
CA TYR A 32 -21.73 9.05 8.28
C TYR A 32 -21.71 9.58 6.85
N ARG A 33 -22.36 10.71 6.65
CA ARG A 33 -22.16 11.54 5.47
C ARG A 33 -21.41 12.79 5.88
N MET A 34 -20.43 13.17 5.09
CA MET A 34 -19.56 14.31 5.31
C MET A 34 -19.55 15.18 4.05
N ARG A 35 -19.45 16.48 4.22
CA ARG A 35 -19.22 17.42 3.13
C ARG A 35 -18.26 18.52 3.56
N ALA A 36 -17.56 19.15 2.62
CA ALA A 36 -16.96 20.45 2.81
C ALA A 36 -18.06 21.52 2.84
N GLN A 37 -17.73 22.75 3.22
CA GLN A 37 -18.71 23.85 3.36
C GLN A 37 -19.58 24.08 2.12
N SER A 38 -19.08 23.77 0.92
CA SER A 38 -19.78 23.99 -0.36
C SER A 38 -19.84 22.77 -1.27
N GLY A 39 -19.56 21.57 -0.74
CA GLY A 39 -19.45 20.34 -1.51
C GLY A 39 -20.68 19.43 -1.40
N ASP A 40 -20.65 18.37 -2.20
CA ASP A 40 -21.61 17.28 -2.12
C ASP A 40 -21.38 16.41 -0.87
N TRP A 41 -22.42 15.66 -0.48
CA TRP A 41 -22.36 14.73 0.62
C TRP A 41 -21.66 13.43 0.20
N GLU A 42 -20.50 13.16 0.82
CA GLU A 42 -19.72 11.95 0.63
C GLU A 42 -19.92 10.97 1.80
N SER A 43 -19.98 9.68 1.50
CA SER A 43 -20.06 8.65 2.55
C SER A 43 -18.68 8.41 3.16
N VAL A 44 -18.60 8.36 4.48
CA VAL A 44 -17.37 8.17 5.23
C VAL A 44 -17.56 7.22 6.41
N LEU A 45 -16.60 6.35 6.67
CA LEU A 45 -16.53 5.59 7.91
C LEU A 45 -15.70 6.37 8.92
N ILE A 46 -16.28 6.68 10.08
CA ILE A 46 -15.57 7.39 11.15
C ILE A 46 -15.30 6.44 12.29
N ASP A 47 -14.04 6.33 12.66
CA ASP A 47 -13.59 5.67 13.88
C ASP A 47 -13.66 6.67 15.03
N ILE A 48 -14.54 6.39 15.98
CA ILE A 48 -14.82 7.26 17.13
C ILE A 48 -14.19 6.64 18.37
N GLY A 49 -13.33 7.37 19.05
CA GLY A 49 -12.65 6.91 20.26
C GLY A 49 -11.38 7.68 20.56
N ASP A 50 -10.59 7.18 21.52
CA ASP A 50 -9.29 7.72 21.83
C ASP A 50 -8.25 7.26 20.80
N HIS A 51 -7.69 8.21 20.06
CA HIS A 51 -6.65 7.97 19.06
C HIS A 51 -5.24 8.26 19.59
N GLY A 52 -5.09 8.57 20.88
CA GLY A 52 -3.80 8.80 21.53
C GLY A 52 -3.12 7.52 21.99
N ALA A 53 -3.89 6.52 22.42
CA ALA A 53 -3.36 5.24 22.90
C ALA A 53 -2.53 4.49 21.86
N PHE A 54 -2.96 4.54 20.59
CA PHE A 54 -2.24 3.93 19.46
C PHE A 54 -1.85 5.01 18.45
N PRO A 55 -0.74 5.72 18.70
CA PRO A 55 -0.33 6.81 17.83
C PRO A 55 0.06 6.30 16.44
N MET A 56 -0.56 6.88 15.43
CA MET A 56 -0.19 6.62 14.03
C MET A 56 0.55 7.84 13.44
N LYS A 57 1.29 7.59 12.38
CA LYS A 57 1.95 8.67 11.65
C LYS A 57 0.95 9.41 10.77
N TYR A 58 0.76 10.71 11.05
CA TYR A 58 0.01 11.61 10.19
C TYR A 58 0.90 12.16 9.08
N MET A 59 0.35 12.32 7.89
CA MET A 59 1.01 12.97 6.76
C MET A 59 1.16 14.48 7.00
N SER A 60 0.11 15.08 7.59
CA SER A 60 0.08 16.47 8.04
C SER A 60 -0.82 16.60 9.25
N GLY A 61 -0.50 17.56 10.13
CA GLY A 61 -1.28 17.81 11.33
C GLY A 61 -1.11 16.75 12.42
N ARG A 62 -2.18 16.47 13.17
CA ARG A 62 -2.19 15.61 14.36
C ARG A 62 -3.50 14.81 14.50
N ALA A 63 -3.53 13.88 15.44
CA ALA A 63 -4.74 13.20 15.86
C ALA A 63 -5.79 14.19 16.41
N PRO A 64 -7.09 13.90 16.24
CA PRO A 64 -8.15 14.65 16.91
C PRO A 64 -8.09 14.35 18.42
N THR A 65 -8.22 15.38 19.24
CA THR A 65 -8.28 15.27 20.70
C THR A 65 -9.54 15.94 21.27
N GLY A 66 -10.11 16.87 20.52
CA GLY A 66 -11.34 17.58 20.87
C GLY A 66 -12.57 16.97 20.20
N GLN A 67 -13.73 17.23 20.81
CA GLN A 67 -15.02 16.74 20.24
C GLN A 67 -15.39 17.38 18.91
N ASP A 68 -14.88 18.59 18.63
CA ASP A 68 -15.11 19.31 17.37
C ASP A 68 -13.94 19.17 16.40
N GLU A 69 -13.15 18.10 16.56
CA GLU A 69 -12.00 17.80 15.74
C GLU A 69 -12.18 16.52 14.97
N VAL A 70 -11.62 16.48 13.77
CA VAL A 70 -11.59 15.29 12.90
C VAL A 70 -10.26 15.20 12.17
N ALA A 71 -9.74 13.99 12.03
CA ALA A 71 -8.68 13.71 11.07
C ALA A 71 -9.24 12.92 9.89
N LEU A 72 -8.83 13.27 8.68
CA LEU A 72 -9.31 12.65 7.45
C LEU A 72 -8.24 11.73 6.87
N SER A 73 -8.68 10.66 6.25
CA SER A 73 -7.79 9.93 5.35
C SER A 73 -7.44 10.81 4.13
N TYR A 74 -6.35 10.52 3.48
CA TYR A 74 -5.90 11.26 2.29
C TYR A 74 -6.96 11.29 1.18
N ASN A 75 -7.62 10.15 0.91
CA ASN A 75 -8.66 10.09 -0.12
C ASN A 75 -9.90 10.88 0.28
N GLN A 76 -10.31 10.82 1.55
CA GLN A 76 -11.43 11.60 2.06
C GLN A 76 -11.15 13.10 2.03
N ALA A 77 -9.96 13.52 2.42
CA ALA A 77 -9.52 14.91 2.35
C ALA A 77 -9.56 15.44 0.90
N ARG A 78 -9.13 14.62 -0.07
CA ARG A 78 -9.24 14.96 -1.50
C ARG A 78 -10.68 15.02 -1.99
N ALA A 79 -11.52 14.05 -1.64
CA ALA A 79 -12.93 14.01 -2.05
C ALA A 79 -13.69 15.24 -1.55
N THR A 80 -13.41 15.67 -0.30
CA THR A 80 -14.01 16.87 0.27
C THR A 80 -13.24 18.16 -0.01
N SER A 81 -12.09 18.09 -0.71
CA SER A 81 -11.17 19.23 -0.91
C SER A 81 -10.81 19.94 0.40
N ALA A 82 -10.68 19.17 1.49
CA ALA A 82 -10.42 19.69 2.83
C ALA A 82 -8.93 19.56 3.18
N GLU A 83 -8.39 20.59 3.82
CA GLU A 83 -7.01 20.65 4.32
C GLU A 83 -7.00 20.80 5.84
N VAL A 84 -5.84 20.62 6.47
CA VAL A 84 -5.71 20.86 7.91
C VAL A 84 -6.07 22.32 8.23
N GLY A 85 -6.98 22.51 9.19
CA GLY A 85 -7.55 23.79 9.57
C GLY A 85 -8.87 24.14 8.87
N SER A 86 -9.29 23.41 7.83
CA SER A 86 -10.61 23.60 7.22
C SER A 86 -11.73 22.98 8.07
N THR A 87 -12.95 23.42 7.82
CA THR A 87 -14.15 22.89 8.48
C THR A 87 -14.87 21.95 7.53
N VAL A 88 -15.31 20.79 8.02
CA VAL A 88 -16.18 19.84 7.34
C VAL A 88 -17.44 19.66 8.17
N THR A 89 -18.57 19.46 7.50
CA THR A 89 -19.86 19.18 8.16
C THR A 89 -20.14 17.68 8.09
N VAL A 90 -20.44 17.08 9.24
CA VAL A 90 -20.84 15.67 9.36
C VAL A 90 -22.31 15.60 9.77
N SER A 91 -23.10 14.80 9.04
CA SER A 91 -24.49 14.54 9.38
C SER A 91 -24.56 13.45 10.44
N THR A 92 -24.85 13.85 11.68
CA THR A 92 -24.93 12.95 12.85
C THR A 92 -26.38 12.62 13.20
N SER A 93 -26.60 11.70 14.13
CA SER A 93 -27.92 11.37 14.67
C SER A 93 -28.59 12.54 15.40
N GLN A 94 -27.80 13.54 15.85
CA GLN A 94 -28.27 14.72 16.58
C GLN A 94 -28.35 15.97 15.68
N GLY A 95 -28.12 15.84 14.38
CA GLY A 95 -28.10 16.91 13.38
C GLY A 95 -26.72 17.10 12.75
N ASP A 96 -26.62 18.11 11.90
CA ASP A 96 -25.36 18.44 11.24
C ASP A 96 -24.37 19.05 12.26
N ARG A 97 -23.13 18.59 12.24
CA ARG A 97 -22.06 19.02 13.12
C ARG A 97 -20.84 19.46 12.31
N ASP A 98 -20.36 20.63 12.62
CA ASP A 98 -19.13 21.16 12.01
C ASP A 98 -17.92 20.71 12.82
N LEU A 99 -16.94 20.15 12.12
CA LEU A 99 -15.68 19.66 12.69
C LEU A 99 -14.50 20.30 12.01
N THR A 100 -13.50 20.65 12.79
CA THR A 100 -12.22 21.18 12.28
C THR A 100 -11.28 20.05 11.92
N VAL A 101 -10.73 20.06 10.72
CA VAL A 101 -9.76 19.06 10.27
C VAL A 101 -8.41 19.32 10.96
N THR A 102 -7.97 18.42 11.82
CA THR A 102 -6.71 18.53 12.58
C THR A 102 -5.55 17.75 11.99
N GLY A 103 -5.84 16.78 11.14
CA GLY A 103 -4.81 15.97 10.51
C GLY A 103 -5.27 15.21 9.29
N VAL A 104 -4.29 14.82 8.47
CA VAL A 104 -4.50 13.93 7.32
C VAL A 104 -3.60 12.72 7.50
N TYR A 105 -4.16 11.52 7.33
CA TYR A 105 -3.44 10.26 7.49
C TYR A 105 -3.65 9.35 6.28
N GLN A 106 -2.80 8.35 6.15
CA GLN A 106 -2.92 7.35 5.11
C GLN A 106 -3.77 6.17 5.59
N ASP A 107 -4.82 5.85 4.85
CA ASP A 107 -5.64 4.66 5.06
C ASP A 107 -6.08 4.08 3.72
N ILE A 108 -6.01 2.76 3.62
CA ILE A 108 -6.42 2.01 2.44
C ILE A 108 -7.72 1.23 2.68
N THR A 109 -8.21 1.20 3.92
CA THR A 109 -9.48 0.54 4.25
C THR A 109 -10.65 1.35 3.69
N ASN A 110 -11.74 0.68 3.37
CA ASN A 110 -12.92 1.31 2.76
C ASN A 110 -12.59 2.24 1.57
N ASN A 111 -11.65 1.82 0.73
CA ASN A 111 -11.18 2.61 -0.42
C ASN A 111 -10.59 3.98 -0.04
N GLY A 112 -10.16 4.13 1.22
CA GLY A 112 -9.66 5.36 1.77
C GLY A 112 -10.73 6.39 2.15
N SER A 113 -12.02 6.03 2.18
CA SER A 113 -13.09 6.90 2.70
C SER A 113 -13.27 6.69 4.20
N THR A 114 -12.30 7.17 4.98
CA THR A 114 -12.27 7.03 6.43
C THR A 114 -11.92 8.34 7.12
N ALA A 115 -12.34 8.47 8.38
CA ALA A 115 -11.98 9.57 9.26
C ALA A 115 -11.84 9.09 10.70
N LYS A 116 -11.23 9.90 11.55
CA LYS A 116 -11.06 9.66 12.98
C LYS A 116 -11.61 10.85 13.75
N ALA A 117 -12.39 10.59 14.80
CA ALA A 117 -12.98 11.62 15.64
C ALA A 117 -13.10 11.14 17.09
N VAL A 118 -13.40 12.07 18.01
CA VAL A 118 -13.56 11.78 19.43
C VAL A 118 -15.01 11.93 19.89
N PHE A 119 -15.86 12.65 19.13
CA PHE A 119 -17.25 12.87 19.51
C PHE A 119 -18.05 11.55 19.55
N ASP A 120 -19.05 11.50 20.42
CA ASP A 120 -20.02 10.41 20.44
C ASP A 120 -21.44 10.99 20.38
N ASP A 121 -22.20 10.64 19.34
CA ASP A 121 -23.58 11.06 19.11
C ASP A 121 -24.61 9.98 19.52
N GLY A 122 -24.14 8.86 20.09
CA GLY A 122 -24.99 7.74 20.49
C GLY A 122 -25.54 6.90 19.32
N ALA A 123 -25.14 7.18 18.07
CA ALA A 123 -25.60 6.38 16.94
C ALA A 123 -25.09 4.93 17.04
N PRO A 124 -25.82 3.94 16.50
CA PRO A 124 -25.38 2.56 16.55
C PRO A 124 -24.08 2.36 15.76
N ALA A 125 -23.10 1.67 16.35
CA ALA A 125 -21.88 1.32 15.67
C ALA A 125 -22.13 0.20 14.65
N LEU A 126 -21.49 0.29 13.47
CA LEU A 126 -21.47 -0.81 12.51
C LEU A 126 -20.70 -1.99 13.08
N TRP A 127 -19.58 -1.71 13.72
CA TRP A 127 -18.81 -2.64 14.51
C TRP A 127 -17.89 -1.89 15.47
N GLN A 128 -17.48 -2.60 16.49
CA GLN A 128 -16.52 -2.16 17.47
C GLN A 128 -15.16 -2.76 17.13
N ILE A 129 -14.12 -1.96 17.21
CA ILE A 129 -12.74 -2.38 16.94
C ILE A 129 -11.94 -2.15 18.20
N ILE A 130 -11.30 -3.19 18.69
CA ILE A 130 -10.38 -3.08 19.81
C ILE A 130 -8.98 -3.29 19.25
N TYR A 131 -8.14 -2.29 19.39
CA TYR A 131 -6.70 -2.40 19.16
C TYR A 131 -6.07 -2.89 20.45
N ALA A 132 -5.19 -3.84 20.36
CA ALA A 132 -4.43 -4.36 21.49
C ALA A 132 -2.96 -4.44 21.10
N ASP A 133 -2.10 -3.94 21.96
CA ASP A 133 -0.65 -4.05 21.85
C ASP A 133 -0.15 -5.19 22.72
N MET A 134 0.77 -5.96 22.21
CA MET A 134 1.34 -7.11 22.92
C MET A 134 2.65 -6.72 23.58
N ARG A 135 2.94 -7.29 24.74
CA ARG A 135 4.25 -7.17 25.38
C ARG A 135 5.36 -7.84 24.57
N ASP A 136 4.99 -8.84 23.79
CA ASP A 136 5.85 -9.59 22.88
C ASP A 136 5.08 -9.87 21.60
N ASP A 137 5.52 -9.23 20.51
CA ASP A 137 4.90 -9.32 19.18
C ASP A 137 4.83 -10.76 18.67
N SER A 138 5.73 -11.63 19.11
CA SER A 138 5.71 -13.05 18.72
C SER A 138 4.47 -13.81 19.21
N GLN A 139 3.72 -13.26 20.16
CA GLN A 139 2.52 -13.86 20.75
C GLN A 139 1.21 -13.38 20.13
N GLU A 140 1.25 -12.40 19.21
CA GLU A 140 0.05 -11.84 18.56
C GLU A 140 -0.90 -12.91 18.01
N THR A 141 -0.36 -13.86 17.25
CA THR A 141 -1.17 -14.92 16.61
C THR A 141 -1.79 -15.85 17.65
N ALA A 142 -1.03 -16.22 18.68
CA ALA A 142 -1.52 -17.09 19.75
C ALA A 142 -2.66 -16.42 20.54
N VAL A 143 -2.51 -15.15 20.91
CA VAL A 143 -3.54 -14.39 21.61
C VAL A 143 -4.78 -14.20 20.73
N ALA A 144 -4.60 -13.94 19.42
CA ALA A 144 -5.72 -13.82 18.49
C ALA A 144 -6.51 -15.13 18.37
N ASP A 145 -5.83 -16.27 18.31
CA ASP A 145 -6.45 -17.61 18.24
C ASP A 145 -7.17 -17.97 19.57
N ASP A 146 -6.59 -17.62 20.70
CA ASP A 146 -7.20 -17.83 22.01
C ASP A 146 -8.49 -17.01 22.14
N LEU A 147 -8.45 -15.70 21.82
CA LEU A 147 -9.61 -14.83 21.84
C LEU A 147 -10.75 -15.31 20.92
N GLN A 148 -10.43 -15.79 19.74
CA GLN A 148 -11.44 -16.35 18.82
C GLN A 148 -12.06 -17.63 19.34
N ARG A 149 -11.30 -18.45 20.06
CA ARG A 149 -11.79 -19.70 20.65
C ARG A 149 -12.68 -19.46 21.84
N ASP A 150 -12.27 -18.53 22.71
CA ASP A 150 -12.94 -18.28 24.00
C ASP A 150 -14.15 -17.35 23.87
N LEU A 151 -14.18 -16.52 22.83
CA LEU A 151 -15.23 -15.53 22.58
C LEU A 151 -15.86 -15.72 21.18
N PRO A 152 -16.86 -16.60 21.04
CA PRO A 152 -17.54 -16.86 19.77
C PRO A 152 -18.19 -15.57 19.23
N GLY A 153 -17.92 -15.22 17.98
CA GLY A 153 -18.42 -13.99 17.34
C GLY A 153 -17.45 -12.82 17.36
N VAL A 154 -16.33 -12.97 18.03
CA VAL A 154 -15.18 -12.04 17.94
C VAL A 154 -14.29 -12.44 16.78
N GLN A 155 -13.88 -11.47 15.96
CA GLN A 155 -12.84 -11.65 14.95
C GLN A 155 -11.55 -11.01 15.45
N ALA A 156 -10.66 -11.82 16.01
CA ALA A 156 -9.32 -11.40 16.36
C ALA A 156 -8.37 -11.70 15.19
N THR A 157 -7.48 -10.79 14.88
CA THR A 157 -6.50 -10.98 13.79
C THR A 157 -5.19 -10.33 14.20
N ALA A 158 -4.11 -11.08 14.15
CA ALA A 158 -2.77 -10.53 14.32
C ALA A 158 -2.48 -9.50 13.22
N MET A 159 -1.86 -8.38 13.56
CA MET A 159 -1.55 -7.32 12.59
C MET A 159 -0.55 -7.81 11.55
N SER A 160 0.39 -8.66 11.94
CA SER A 160 1.33 -9.35 11.06
C SER A 160 0.62 -10.20 9.99
N ASP A 161 -0.41 -10.94 10.37
CA ASP A 161 -1.22 -11.75 9.45
C ASP A 161 -2.11 -10.87 8.55
N TYR A 162 -2.68 -9.80 9.09
CA TYR A 162 -3.47 -8.86 8.31
C TYR A 162 -2.63 -8.20 7.22
N THR A 163 -1.45 -7.70 7.57
CA THR A 163 -0.52 -7.09 6.62
C THR A 163 -0.02 -8.08 5.58
N SER A 164 0.32 -9.30 6.00
CA SER A 164 0.81 -10.34 5.07
C SER A 164 -0.27 -10.79 4.08
N ARG A 165 -1.52 -10.94 4.51
CA ARG A 165 -2.65 -11.29 3.62
C ARG A 165 -3.01 -10.14 2.67
N PHE A 166 -3.02 -8.92 3.17
CA PHE A 166 -3.39 -7.75 2.36
C PHE A 166 -2.32 -7.41 1.31
N PHE A 167 -1.06 -7.40 1.72
CA PHE A 167 0.05 -7.09 0.82
C PHE A 167 0.60 -8.32 0.08
N GLY A 168 0.49 -9.51 0.66
CA GLY A 168 1.02 -10.74 0.08
C GLY A 168 0.38 -11.10 -1.25
N ALA A 169 -0.94 -11.05 -1.34
CA ALA A 169 -1.66 -11.34 -2.59
C ALA A 169 -1.34 -10.30 -3.69
N THR A 170 -1.30 -9.03 -3.34
CA THR A 170 -0.96 -7.94 -4.28
C THR A 170 0.49 -8.04 -4.74
N THR A 171 1.42 -8.32 -3.82
CA THR A 171 2.83 -8.47 -4.13
C THR A 171 3.10 -9.69 -5.03
N ALA A 172 2.41 -10.80 -4.80
CA ALA A 172 2.53 -11.99 -5.64
C ALA A 172 2.05 -11.73 -7.08
N GLN A 173 0.92 -11.05 -7.25
CA GLN A 173 0.41 -10.68 -8.58
C GLN A 173 1.36 -9.74 -9.32
N VAL A 174 1.84 -8.70 -8.65
CA VAL A 174 2.82 -7.75 -9.24
C VAL A 174 4.10 -8.48 -9.65
N ARG A 175 4.58 -9.42 -8.82
CA ARG A 175 5.78 -10.21 -9.11
C ARG A 175 5.61 -11.12 -10.33
N ILE A 176 4.44 -11.75 -10.51
CA ILE A 176 4.14 -12.58 -11.68
C ILE A 176 4.06 -11.71 -12.94
N ILE A 177 3.35 -10.58 -12.90
CA ILE A 177 3.24 -9.65 -14.03
C ILE A 177 4.62 -9.10 -14.42
N ALA A 178 5.43 -8.69 -13.45
CA ALA A 178 6.79 -8.22 -13.68
C ALA A 178 7.68 -9.32 -14.28
N ALA A 179 7.59 -10.55 -13.79
CA ALA A 179 8.35 -11.68 -14.34
C ALA A 179 7.95 -11.99 -15.79
N MET A 180 6.66 -11.97 -16.10
CA MET A 180 6.16 -12.15 -17.49
C MET A 180 6.63 -11.02 -18.40
N ALA A 181 6.55 -9.77 -17.94
CA ALA A 181 7.02 -8.62 -18.70
C ALA A 181 8.54 -8.71 -19.00
N CYS A 182 9.34 -9.10 -18.01
CA CYS A 182 10.77 -9.35 -18.17
C CYS A 182 11.05 -10.48 -19.16
N ALA A 183 10.30 -11.58 -19.10
CA ALA A 183 10.49 -12.70 -20.04
C ALA A 183 10.18 -12.30 -21.49
N VAL A 184 9.09 -11.55 -21.69
CA VAL A 184 8.74 -11.01 -23.03
C VAL A 184 9.79 -10.02 -23.53
N ALA A 185 10.25 -9.10 -22.67
CA ALA A 185 11.28 -8.13 -23.04
C ALA A 185 12.60 -8.83 -23.42
N LEU A 186 13.03 -9.83 -22.66
CA LEU A 186 14.23 -10.63 -22.96
C LEU A 186 14.07 -11.41 -24.28
N GLY A 187 12.89 -12.00 -24.51
CA GLY A 187 12.58 -12.70 -25.77
C GLY A 187 12.66 -11.77 -26.98
N LEU A 188 12.09 -10.57 -26.89
CA LEU A 188 12.18 -9.55 -27.94
C LEU A 188 13.61 -9.07 -28.17
N ALA A 189 14.36 -8.80 -27.10
CA ALA A 189 15.76 -8.39 -27.18
C ALA A 189 16.62 -9.49 -27.85
N PHE A 190 16.40 -10.76 -27.50
CA PHE A 190 17.05 -11.88 -28.14
C PHE A 190 16.72 -11.96 -29.63
N LEU A 191 15.44 -11.86 -30.00
CA LEU A 191 14.99 -11.89 -31.39
C LEU A 191 15.63 -10.77 -32.22
N ILE A 192 15.62 -9.54 -31.70
CA ILE A 192 16.23 -8.37 -32.37
C ILE A 192 17.73 -8.58 -32.54
N THR A 193 18.40 -9.11 -31.49
CA THR A 193 19.85 -9.38 -31.55
C THR A 193 20.18 -10.45 -32.62
N VAL A 194 19.39 -11.52 -32.70
CA VAL A 194 19.58 -12.57 -33.72
C VAL A 194 19.34 -12.02 -35.13
N LEU A 195 18.24 -11.26 -35.32
CA LEU A 195 17.94 -10.65 -36.63
C LEU A 195 19.04 -9.68 -37.06
N PHE A 196 19.55 -8.87 -36.12
CA PHE A 196 20.65 -7.94 -36.39
C PHE A 196 21.95 -8.70 -36.73
N ALA A 197 22.28 -9.75 -36.00
CA ALA A 197 23.44 -10.61 -36.28
C ALA A 197 23.34 -11.25 -37.67
N VAL A 198 22.19 -11.80 -38.04
CA VAL A 198 21.94 -12.38 -39.38
C VAL A 198 22.09 -11.32 -40.48
N LEU A 199 21.55 -10.12 -40.26
CA LEU A 199 21.64 -9.01 -41.24
C LEU A 199 23.09 -8.56 -41.44
N VAL A 200 23.86 -8.41 -40.34
CA VAL A 200 25.27 -8.03 -40.42
C VAL A 200 26.10 -9.11 -41.13
N LEU A 201 25.92 -10.39 -40.75
CA LEU A 201 26.60 -11.49 -41.41
C LEU A 201 26.26 -11.59 -42.92
N SER A 202 25.00 -11.37 -43.27
CA SER A 202 24.60 -11.43 -44.70
C SER A 202 25.20 -10.31 -45.52
N ARG A 203 25.36 -9.10 -44.95
CA ARG A 203 26.03 -7.96 -45.64
C ARG A 203 27.55 -8.12 -45.72
N GLU A 204 28.18 -8.75 -44.72
CA GLU A 204 29.65 -8.85 -44.66
C GLU A 204 30.20 -10.16 -45.19
N ARG A 205 29.37 -11.03 -45.81
CA ARG A 205 29.80 -12.33 -46.41
C ARG A 205 31.00 -12.18 -47.33
N HIS A 206 31.05 -11.12 -48.15
CA HIS A 206 32.15 -10.90 -49.06
C HIS A 206 33.44 -10.51 -48.34
N ARG A 207 33.38 -9.69 -47.30
CA ARG A 207 34.56 -9.33 -46.46
C ARG A 207 35.11 -10.49 -45.67
N VAL A 208 34.27 -11.36 -45.14
CA VAL A 208 34.69 -12.57 -44.44
C VAL A 208 35.39 -13.54 -45.36
N GLY A 209 34.92 -13.68 -46.62
CA GLY A 209 35.57 -14.49 -47.64
C GLY A 209 36.96 -13.99 -47.98
N VAL A 210 37.19 -12.70 -48.12
CA VAL A 210 38.50 -12.09 -48.38
C VAL A 210 39.44 -12.27 -47.21
N LEU A 211 39.02 -12.12 -45.97
CA LEU A 211 39.81 -12.33 -44.78
C LEU A 211 40.25 -13.80 -44.61
N GLN A 212 39.40 -14.74 -45.00
CA GLN A 212 39.72 -16.16 -44.98
C GLN A 212 40.71 -16.52 -46.10
N ALA A 213 40.61 -15.90 -47.26
CA ALA A 213 41.56 -16.06 -48.36
C ALA A 213 42.97 -15.50 -48.01
N LEU A 214 43.04 -14.50 -47.11
CA LEU A 214 44.29 -13.95 -46.58
C LEU A 214 44.85 -14.75 -45.39
N GLY A 215 44.27 -15.91 -45.06
CA GLY A 215 44.77 -16.83 -44.02
C GLY A 215 44.26 -16.59 -42.60
N CYS A 216 43.28 -15.69 -42.40
CA CYS A 216 42.70 -15.51 -41.10
C CYS A 216 41.87 -16.74 -40.67
N THR A 217 42.08 -17.23 -39.48
CA THR A 217 41.33 -18.38 -38.94
C THR A 217 39.87 -17.99 -38.63
N ARG A 218 38.95 -18.91 -38.82
CA ARG A 218 37.50 -18.70 -38.49
C ARG A 218 37.33 -18.25 -37.03
N ARG A 219 38.18 -18.71 -36.11
CA ARG A 219 38.13 -18.31 -34.68
C ARG A 219 38.53 -16.86 -34.45
N ALA A 220 39.47 -16.31 -35.18
CA ALA A 220 39.90 -14.91 -35.09
C ALA A 220 38.77 -13.97 -35.56
N VAL A 221 38.12 -14.31 -36.69
CA VAL A 221 37.00 -13.54 -37.21
C VAL A 221 35.79 -13.61 -36.24
N ALA A 222 35.45 -14.80 -35.73
CA ALA A 222 34.38 -14.95 -34.77
C ALA A 222 34.68 -14.19 -33.46
N GLY A 223 35.91 -14.19 -32.98
CA GLY A 223 36.30 -13.43 -31.78
C GLY A 223 36.09 -11.93 -31.92
N GLN A 224 36.41 -11.35 -33.08
CA GLN A 224 36.22 -9.94 -33.37
C GLN A 224 34.70 -9.53 -33.32
N TYR A 225 33.85 -10.37 -33.88
CA TYR A 225 32.39 -10.13 -33.80
C TYR A 225 31.84 -10.32 -32.41
N LEU A 226 32.30 -11.35 -31.66
CA LEU A 226 31.90 -11.58 -30.27
C LEU A 226 32.26 -10.37 -29.40
N THR A 227 33.49 -9.82 -29.55
CA THR A 227 33.91 -8.65 -28.78
C THR A 227 33.06 -7.44 -29.10
N ARG A 228 32.75 -7.20 -30.39
CA ARG A 228 31.91 -6.08 -30.80
C ARG A 228 30.48 -6.19 -30.27
N PHE A 229 29.85 -7.37 -30.34
CA PHE A 229 28.53 -7.62 -29.79
C PHE A 229 28.54 -7.59 -28.26
N GLY A 230 29.60 -8.07 -27.61
CA GLY A 230 29.76 -8.01 -26.17
C GLY A 230 29.82 -6.58 -25.64
N VAL A 231 30.58 -5.69 -26.29
CA VAL A 231 30.63 -4.26 -25.91
C VAL A 231 29.28 -3.59 -26.07
N LEU A 232 28.57 -3.86 -27.18
CA LEU A 232 27.23 -3.31 -27.41
C LEU A 232 26.20 -3.84 -26.38
N ALA A 233 26.28 -5.13 -26.02
CA ALA A 233 25.41 -5.71 -24.98
C ALA A 233 25.68 -5.09 -23.61
N LEU A 234 26.94 -4.91 -23.23
CA LEU A 234 27.31 -4.25 -21.97
C LEU A 234 26.85 -2.80 -21.94
N ALA A 235 27.06 -2.04 -22.99
CA ALA A 235 26.57 -0.66 -23.09
C ALA A 235 25.05 -0.57 -23.02
N GLY A 236 24.34 -1.47 -23.72
CA GLY A 236 22.87 -1.56 -23.69
C GLY A 236 22.34 -1.93 -22.31
N THR A 237 23.00 -2.87 -21.61
CA THR A 237 22.63 -3.25 -20.24
C THR A 237 22.86 -2.10 -19.25
N ALA A 238 23.98 -1.40 -19.35
CA ALA A 238 24.26 -0.23 -18.51
C ALA A 238 23.25 0.89 -18.72
N LEU A 239 22.89 1.18 -19.98
CA LEU A 239 21.88 2.16 -20.31
C LEU A 239 20.48 1.73 -19.82
N GLY A 240 20.14 0.45 -19.97
CA GLY A 240 18.88 -0.11 -19.48
C GLY A 240 18.74 -0.02 -17.96
N LEU A 241 19.82 -0.31 -17.22
CA LEU A 241 19.88 -0.16 -15.76
C LEU A 241 19.69 1.31 -15.33
N LEU A 242 20.35 2.25 -15.99
CA LEU A 242 20.18 3.68 -15.74
C LEU A 242 18.73 4.15 -16.02
N LEU A 243 18.14 3.74 -17.12
CA LEU A 243 16.75 4.07 -17.42
C LEU A 243 15.77 3.42 -16.43
N ALA A 244 16.01 2.18 -16.04
CA ALA A 244 15.16 1.49 -15.06
C ALA A 244 15.21 2.14 -13.68
N SER A 245 16.38 2.63 -13.23
CA SER A 245 16.51 3.31 -11.95
C SER A 245 15.82 4.69 -11.94
N THR A 246 15.87 5.43 -13.04
CA THR A 246 15.29 6.79 -13.10
C THR A 246 13.77 6.78 -13.40
N LEU A 247 13.33 5.93 -14.33
CA LEU A 247 11.91 5.85 -14.73
C LEU A 247 11.10 4.95 -13.81
N GLY A 248 11.73 3.96 -13.17
CA GLY A 248 11.05 3.04 -12.25
C GLY A 248 10.51 3.74 -11.03
N GLU A 249 11.28 4.62 -10.41
CA GLU A 249 10.85 5.41 -9.25
C GLU A 249 9.66 6.33 -9.58
N THR A 250 9.72 7.02 -10.72
CA THR A 250 8.64 7.90 -11.17
C THR A 250 7.37 7.14 -11.52
N ALA A 251 7.47 5.97 -12.14
CA ALA A 251 6.31 5.14 -12.47
C ALA A 251 5.66 4.54 -11.22
N ILE A 252 6.47 4.03 -10.28
CA ILE A 252 5.99 3.51 -9.00
C ILE A 252 5.34 4.62 -8.18
N GLY A 253 5.97 5.80 -8.10
CA GLY A 253 5.43 6.97 -7.40
C GLY A 253 4.09 7.41 -7.98
N ALA A 254 3.93 7.44 -9.29
CA ALA A 254 2.66 7.78 -9.94
C ALA A 254 1.55 6.75 -9.63
N VAL A 255 1.86 5.45 -9.62
CA VAL A 255 0.89 4.40 -9.30
C VAL A 255 0.53 4.42 -7.80
N LEU A 256 1.49 4.63 -6.92
CA LEU A 256 1.25 4.73 -5.49
C LEU A 256 0.48 6.02 -5.15
N GLY A 257 0.82 7.14 -5.78
CA GLY A 257 0.12 8.42 -5.61
C GLY A 257 -1.35 8.35 -6.04
N SER A 258 -1.67 7.59 -7.10
CA SER A 258 -3.07 7.38 -7.53
C SER A 258 -3.88 6.54 -6.53
N ARG A 259 -3.22 5.79 -5.64
CA ARG A 259 -3.83 4.96 -4.58
C ARG A 259 -3.76 5.58 -3.18
N GLY A 260 -3.41 6.87 -3.09
CA GLY A 260 -3.36 7.60 -1.83
C GLY A 260 -2.08 7.41 -1.02
N ALA A 261 -1.02 6.86 -1.63
CA ALA A 261 0.31 6.91 -1.05
C ALA A 261 1.04 8.16 -1.57
N PRO A 262 1.46 9.10 -0.71
CA PRO A 262 2.28 10.24 -1.15
C PRO A 262 3.69 9.76 -1.54
N ASN A 263 4.31 10.51 -2.44
CA ASN A 263 5.71 10.34 -2.81
C ASN A 263 6.63 10.63 -1.64
#